data_8b88fcb0a725dae13c1e535db7d6595d
#
_entry.id   8b88fcb0a725dae13c1e535db7d6595d
#
_cell.length_a   1.000
_cell.length_b   1.000
_cell.length_c   1.000
_cell.angle_alpha   90.00
_cell.angle_beta   90.00
_cell.angle_gamma   90.00
#
_symmetry.space_group_name_H-M   'P 1'
#
loop_
_entity.id
_entity.type
_entity.pdbx_description
1 polymer ?
#
loop_
_entity_poly.entity_id
_entity_poly.type
_entity_poly.pdbx_seq_one_letter_code
_entity_poly.pdbx_strand_id
1 'polypeptide(L)'
;MNYDKMLTAHKEANADATIAVIEVPMKEASRFGIMNTDESGRIVEFEEKPKHPKSNLASMGIYIFTWKLLRKMLLADIKNPDSNHDFGKDIIPTMLNDNKTLYAYKFKGYWKDVGTIDSLWEANMDLLSSKNELDLGDPSWKIYTEDVTALPQYISAEADVKDAYITQGCVVQGEVKHSVLFTGVKIGAGAKIIDSVLMPGAVVEEGAVVQRSLVADGIRIGKGAVVGDPNSEHIELVAKRVKGAE
;
A
#
# COMPACT_ATOMS: atom_id res chain seq x y z
N MET A 1 8.19 -8.14 0.36
CA MET A 1 8.31 -9.57 -0.07
C MET A 1 9.73 -9.82 -0.58
N ASN A 2 10.30 -10.97 -0.27
CA ASN A 2 11.59 -11.40 -0.82
C ASN A 2 11.37 -12.10 -2.17
N TYR A 3 11.69 -11.42 -3.27
CA TYR A 3 11.49 -11.92 -4.64
C TYR A 3 12.42 -13.08 -5.00
N ASP A 4 13.57 -13.23 -4.34
CA ASP A 4 14.48 -14.35 -4.58
C ASP A 4 13.85 -15.69 -4.19
N LYS A 5 13.11 -15.73 -3.07
CA LYS A 5 12.33 -16.91 -2.67
C LYS A 5 11.24 -17.25 -3.69
N MET A 6 10.57 -16.24 -4.22
CA MET A 6 9.54 -16.43 -5.25
C MET A 6 10.16 -16.91 -6.57
N LEU A 7 11.34 -16.39 -6.95
CA LEU A 7 12.09 -16.81 -8.13
C LEU A 7 12.58 -18.27 -8.00
N THR A 8 13.01 -18.66 -6.81
CA THR A 8 13.38 -20.05 -6.52
C THR A 8 12.20 -20.97 -6.72
N ALA A 9 11.05 -20.66 -6.15
CA ALA A 9 9.83 -21.42 -6.34
C ALA A 9 9.37 -21.49 -7.81
N HIS A 10 9.52 -20.38 -8.57
CA HIS A 10 9.25 -20.35 -10.01
C HIS A 10 10.11 -21.36 -10.79
N LYS A 11 11.39 -21.42 -10.48
CA LYS A 11 12.33 -22.35 -11.11
C LYS A 11 12.05 -23.80 -10.71
N GLU A 12 11.80 -24.07 -9.43
CA GLU A 12 11.48 -25.41 -8.92
C GLU A 12 10.19 -25.98 -9.50
N ALA A 13 9.17 -25.12 -9.66
CA ALA A 13 7.91 -25.50 -10.30
C ALA A 13 8.03 -25.60 -11.83
N ASN A 14 9.18 -25.27 -12.42
CA ASN A 14 9.37 -25.15 -13.87
C ASN A 14 8.22 -24.36 -14.53
N ALA A 15 7.82 -23.25 -13.91
CA ALA A 15 6.66 -22.49 -14.29
C ALA A 15 6.93 -21.55 -15.47
N ASP A 16 5.93 -21.36 -16.31
CA ASP A 16 5.90 -20.31 -17.35
C ASP A 16 5.60 -18.95 -16.73
N ALA A 17 4.73 -18.93 -15.70
CA ALA A 17 4.46 -17.78 -14.86
C ALA A 17 4.22 -18.21 -13.40
N THR A 18 4.66 -17.38 -12.45
CA THR A 18 4.35 -17.52 -11.04
C THR A 18 3.66 -16.26 -10.54
N ILE A 19 2.55 -16.44 -9.86
CA ILE A 19 1.72 -15.36 -9.33
C ILE A 19 1.79 -15.42 -7.82
N ALA A 20 2.19 -14.32 -7.18
CA ALA A 20 2.10 -14.23 -5.74
C ALA A 20 0.63 -14.12 -5.32
N VAL A 21 0.24 -14.97 -4.37
CA VAL A 21 -1.11 -14.99 -3.82
C VAL A 21 -1.06 -14.93 -2.30
N ILE A 22 -2.12 -14.37 -1.72
CA ILE A 22 -2.34 -14.33 -0.28
C ILE A 22 -3.72 -14.85 0.05
N GLU A 23 -3.87 -15.50 1.19
CA GLU A 23 -5.19 -15.93 1.68
C GLU A 23 -5.91 -14.73 2.31
N VAL A 24 -7.07 -14.38 1.78
CA VAL A 24 -7.93 -13.30 2.31
C VAL A 24 -9.22 -13.89 2.90
N PRO A 25 -9.91 -13.17 3.79
CA PRO A 25 -11.25 -13.58 4.21
C PRO A 25 -12.20 -13.73 3.01
N MET A 26 -12.97 -14.80 2.96
CA MET A 26 -13.89 -15.09 1.83
C MET A 26 -14.81 -13.91 1.47
N LYS A 27 -15.26 -13.14 2.48
CA LYS A 27 -16.09 -11.94 2.28
C LYS A 27 -15.41 -10.82 1.47
N GLU A 28 -14.06 -10.82 1.42
CA GLU A 28 -13.25 -9.83 0.71
C GLU A 28 -12.75 -10.33 -0.64
N ALA A 29 -12.81 -11.65 -0.87
CA ALA A 29 -12.25 -12.29 -2.06
C ALA A 29 -12.82 -11.74 -3.38
N SER A 30 -14.09 -11.29 -3.38
CA SER A 30 -14.72 -10.67 -4.57
C SER A 30 -14.09 -9.35 -5.02
N ARG A 31 -13.19 -8.77 -4.22
CA ARG A 31 -12.48 -7.53 -4.56
C ARG A 31 -11.23 -7.76 -5.41
N PHE A 32 -10.75 -9.01 -5.47
CA PHE A 32 -9.48 -9.40 -6.06
C PHE A 32 -9.64 -10.38 -7.22
N GLY A 33 -8.60 -10.52 -8.01
CA GLY A 33 -8.43 -11.67 -8.88
C GLY A 33 -8.16 -12.92 -8.03
N ILE A 34 -8.96 -13.96 -8.21
CA ILE A 34 -8.91 -15.18 -7.40
C ILE A 34 -8.31 -16.32 -8.19
N MET A 35 -7.37 -17.04 -7.56
CA MET A 35 -6.70 -18.19 -8.12
C MET A 35 -7.29 -19.48 -7.55
N ASN A 36 -7.69 -20.40 -8.44
CA ASN A 36 -8.02 -21.76 -8.07
C ASN A 36 -6.83 -22.66 -8.44
N THR A 37 -6.33 -23.43 -7.48
CA THR A 37 -5.15 -24.27 -7.66
C THR A 37 -5.48 -25.74 -7.44
N ASP A 38 -4.71 -26.61 -8.07
CA ASP A 38 -4.64 -28.02 -7.69
C ASP A 38 -3.77 -28.23 -6.44
N GLU A 39 -3.62 -29.49 -6.02
CA GLU A 39 -2.84 -29.87 -4.82
C GLU A 39 -1.34 -29.54 -4.96
N SER A 40 -0.81 -29.45 -6.18
CA SER A 40 0.58 -29.09 -6.45
C SER A 40 0.85 -27.58 -6.41
N GLY A 41 -0.21 -26.76 -6.31
CA GLY A 41 -0.13 -25.30 -6.38
C GLY A 41 -0.15 -24.76 -7.81
N ARG A 42 -0.37 -25.62 -8.83
CA ARG A 42 -0.60 -25.17 -10.20
C ARG A 42 -1.95 -24.47 -10.27
N ILE A 43 -1.97 -23.30 -10.91
CA ILE A 43 -3.19 -22.53 -11.14
C ILE A 43 -3.96 -23.22 -12.28
N VAL A 44 -5.19 -23.60 -12.01
CA VAL A 44 -6.10 -24.27 -12.96
C VAL A 44 -7.19 -23.33 -13.45
N GLU A 45 -7.49 -22.27 -12.69
CA GLU A 45 -8.51 -21.30 -13.05
C GLU A 45 -8.15 -19.94 -12.42
N PHE A 46 -8.48 -18.88 -13.12
CA PHE A 46 -8.39 -17.48 -12.64
C PHE A 46 -9.74 -16.80 -12.84
N GLU A 47 -10.22 -16.12 -11.81
CA GLU A 47 -11.47 -15.38 -11.81
C GLU A 47 -11.22 -13.93 -11.39
N GLU A 48 -11.43 -12.98 -12.30
CA GLU A 48 -11.27 -11.55 -12.00
C GLU A 48 -12.51 -11.01 -11.27
N LYS A 49 -12.34 -10.66 -10.00
CA LYS A 49 -13.38 -10.08 -9.13
C LYS A 49 -14.70 -10.84 -9.16
N PRO A 50 -14.70 -12.15 -8.87
CA PRO A 50 -15.89 -12.98 -8.98
C PRO A 50 -16.94 -12.59 -7.93
N LYS A 51 -18.23 -12.62 -8.31
CA LYS A 51 -19.32 -12.40 -7.34
C LYS A 51 -19.41 -13.52 -6.30
N HIS A 52 -19.06 -14.73 -6.70
CA HIS A 52 -19.08 -15.94 -5.86
C HIS A 52 -17.73 -16.66 -5.99
N PRO A 53 -16.70 -16.21 -5.27
CA PRO A 53 -15.36 -16.80 -5.38
C PRO A 53 -15.35 -18.24 -4.90
N LYS A 54 -14.67 -19.11 -5.66
CA LYS A 54 -14.49 -20.54 -5.32
C LYS A 54 -13.33 -20.76 -4.35
N SER A 55 -12.41 -19.80 -4.27
CA SER A 55 -11.20 -19.83 -3.44
C SER A 55 -11.02 -18.48 -2.76
N ASN A 56 -10.15 -18.44 -1.75
CA ASN A 56 -9.73 -17.23 -1.08
C ASN A 56 -8.27 -16.84 -1.38
N LEU A 57 -7.66 -17.47 -2.40
CA LEU A 57 -6.31 -17.12 -2.85
C LEU A 57 -6.36 -15.89 -3.75
N ALA A 58 -6.17 -14.73 -3.15
CA ALA A 58 -6.18 -13.46 -3.86
C ALA A 58 -4.83 -13.18 -4.55
N SER A 59 -4.87 -12.75 -5.80
CA SER A 59 -3.70 -12.25 -6.51
C SER A 59 -3.18 -10.98 -5.86
N MET A 60 -1.88 -10.93 -5.61
CA MET A 60 -1.22 -9.73 -5.09
C MET A 60 -0.78 -8.77 -6.22
N GLY A 61 -1.05 -9.10 -7.49
CA GLY A 61 -0.57 -8.30 -8.62
C GLY A 61 0.95 -8.36 -8.84
N ILE A 62 1.60 -9.36 -8.27
CA ILE A 62 3.05 -9.56 -8.35
C ILE A 62 3.32 -10.85 -9.11
N TYR A 63 4.13 -10.74 -10.18
CA TYR A 63 4.33 -11.82 -11.13
C TYR A 63 5.82 -12.06 -11.41
N ILE A 64 6.18 -13.33 -11.63
CA ILE A 64 7.44 -13.73 -12.27
C ILE A 64 7.08 -14.51 -13.53
N PHE A 65 7.65 -14.11 -14.67
CA PHE A 65 7.42 -14.75 -15.96
C PHE A 65 8.72 -15.26 -16.57
N THR A 66 8.66 -16.37 -17.27
CA THR A 66 9.68 -16.76 -18.22
C THR A 66 9.69 -15.78 -19.39
N TRP A 67 10.70 -14.88 -19.44
CA TRP A 67 10.73 -13.71 -20.35
C TRP A 67 10.45 -14.03 -21.80
N LYS A 68 11.04 -15.11 -22.33
CA LYS A 68 10.85 -15.50 -23.74
C LYS A 68 9.37 -15.74 -24.07
N LEU A 69 8.63 -16.34 -23.16
CA LEU A 69 7.20 -16.58 -23.33
C LEU A 69 6.41 -15.30 -23.16
N LEU A 70 6.64 -14.53 -22.09
CA LEU A 70 5.96 -13.26 -21.86
C LEU A 70 6.09 -12.33 -23.06
N ARG A 71 7.32 -12.16 -23.57
CA ARG A 71 7.55 -11.32 -24.77
C ARG A 71 6.70 -11.76 -25.97
N LYS A 72 6.60 -13.07 -26.22
CA LYS A 72 5.77 -13.61 -27.30
C LYS A 72 4.30 -13.26 -27.10
N MET A 73 3.80 -13.41 -25.87
CA MET A 73 2.41 -13.14 -25.53
C MET A 73 2.07 -11.66 -25.64
N LEU A 74 2.91 -10.78 -25.14
CA LEU A 74 2.70 -9.33 -25.23
C LEU A 74 2.73 -8.84 -26.68
N LEU A 75 3.63 -9.39 -27.53
CA LEU A 75 3.67 -9.05 -28.96
C LEU A 75 2.46 -9.59 -29.76
N ALA A 76 1.82 -10.63 -29.27
CA ALA A 76 0.55 -11.11 -29.84
C ALA A 76 -0.62 -10.25 -29.36
N ASP A 77 -0.65 -9.94 -28.07
CA ASP A 77 -1.70 -9.17 -27.42
C ASP A 77 -1.81 -7.74 -27.98
N ILE A 78 -0.68 -7.05 -28.22
CA ILE A 78 -0.69 -5.69 -28.79
C ILE A 78 -1.33 -5.63 -30.20
N LYS A 79 -1.44 -6.76 -30.88
CA LYS A 79 -2.07 -6.86 -32.20
C LYS A 79 -3.54 -7.25 -32.12
N ASN A 80 -4.03 -7.60 -30.97
CA ASN A 80 -5.41 -7.99 -30.75
C ASN A 80 -6.26 -6.75 -30.43
N PRO A 81 -7.14 -6.30 -31.34
CA PRO A 81 -7.96 -5.10 -31.13
C PRO A 81 -9.02 -5.28 -30.03
N ASP A 82 -9.34 -6.54 -29.66
CA ASP A 82 -10.33 -6.85 -28.63
C ASP A 82 -9.71 -7.00 -27.24
N SER A 83 -8.38 -6.87 -27.11
CA SER A 83 -7.68 -6.96 -25.83
C SER A 83 -7.80 -5.67 -25.02
N ASN A 84 -7.94 -5.82 -23.71
CA ASN A 84 -7.82 -4.70 -22.76
C ASN A 84 -6.36 -4.37 -22.43
N HIS A 85 -5.41 -5.16 -22.91
CA HIS A 85 -3.98 -5.09 -22.56
C HIS A 85 -3.73 -5.21 -21.05
N ASP A 86 -4.45 -6.11 -20.41
CA ASP A 86 -4.44 -6.34 -18.95
C ASP A 86 -3.95 -7.76 -18.63
N PHE A 87 -3.09 -7.89 -17.59
CA PHE A 87 -2.58 -9.20 -17.21
C PHE A 87 -3.67 -10.15 -16.73
N GLY A 88 -4.60 -9.66 -15.93
CA GLY A 88 -5.68 -10.46 -15.36
C GLY A 88 -6.76 -10.82 -16.37
N LYS A 89 -7.12 -9.89 -17.27
CA LYS A 89 -8.20 -10.10 -18.23
C LYS A 89 -7.77 -10.81 -19.51
N ASP A 90 -6.52 -10.60 -19.92
CA ASP A 90 -6.08 -11.03 -21.26
C ASP A 90 -4.91 -12.01 -21.18
N ILE A 91 -3.79 -11.66 -20.53
CA ILE A 91 -2.56 -12.45 -20.58
C ILE A 91 -2.68 -13.76 -19.79
N ILE A 92 -3.12 -13.70 -18.51
CA ILE A 92 -3.25 -14.87 -17.65
C ILE A 92 -4.28 -15.86 -18.20
N PRO A 93 -5.50 -15.44 -18.58
CA PRO A 93 -6.47 -16.33 -19.22
C PRO A 93 -5.95 -16.97 -20.50
N THR A 94 -5.27 -16.19 -21.36
CA THR A 94 -4.66 -16.73 -22.59
C THR A 94 -3.60 -17.78 -22.28
N MET A 95 -2.75 -17.55 -21.27
CA MET A 95 -1.76 -18.54 -20.82
C MET A 95 -2.42 -19.83 -20.32
N LEU A 96 -3.50 -19.72 -19.54
CA LEU A 96 -4.27 -20.89 -19.09
C LEU A 96 -4.88 -21.66 -20.25
N ASN A 97 -5.50 -20.99 -21.21
CA ASN A 97 -6.10 -21.60 -22.41
C ASN A 97 -5.03 -22.28 -23.29
N ASP A 98 -3.82 -21.71 -23.35
CA ASP A 98 -2.67 -22.29 -24.05
C ASP A 98 -1.98 -23.42 -23.24
N ASN A 99 -2.57 -23.89 -22.16
CA ASN A 99 -2.04 -24.93 -21.26
C ASN A 99 -0.62 -24.62 -20.73
N LYS A 100 -0.31 -23.33 -20.48
CA LYS A 100 0.95 -22.94 -19.85
C LYS A 100 0.94 -23.33 -18.38
N THR A 101 2.13 -23.52 -17.80
CA THR A 101 2.29 -23.86 -16.40
C THR A 101 2.30 -22.57 -15.57
N LEU A 102 1.17 -22.27 -14.90
CA LEU A 102 1.07 -21.16 -13.97
C LEU A 102 1.10 -21.70 -12.54
N TYR A 103 1.90 -21.09 -11.67
CA TYR A 103 2.09 -21.51 -10.29
C TYR A 103 1.70 -20.41 -9.31
N ALA A 104 0.98 -20.77 -8.25
CA ALA A 104 0.60 -19.86 -7.17
C ALA A 104 1.64 -19.89 -6.06
N TYR A 105 2.39 -18.79 -5.90
CA TYR A 105 3.31 -18.62 -4.78
C TYR A 105 2.57 -18.06 -3.58
N LYS A 106 2.24 -18.91 -2.60
CA LYS A 106 1.54 -18.50 -1.38
C LYS A 106 2.47 -17.66 -0.49
N PHE A 107 2.25 -16.36 -0.49
CA PHE A 107 2.99 -15.44 0.37
C PHE A 107 2.46 -15.49 1.80
N LYS A 108 3.38 -15.46 2.76
CA LYS A 108 3.10 -15.32 4.20
C LYS A 108 3.81 -14.07 4.71
N GLY A 109 3.09 -13.21 5.38
CA GLY A 109 3.57 -11.95 5.93
C GLY A 109 2.64 -10.78 5.60
N TYR A 110 3.04 -9.58 6.01
CA TYR A 110 2.24 -8.39 5.79
C TYR A 110 2.13 -8.03 4.30
N TRP A 111 0.90 -7.86 3.84
CA TRP A 111 0.56 -7.30 2.54
C TRP A 111 -0.75 -6.52 2.64
N LYS A 112 -0.82 -5.38 2.00
CA LYS A 112 -2.04 -4.57 1.91
C LYS A 112 -2.17 -3.95 0.53
N ASP A 113 -3.36 -4.05 -0.05
CA ASP A 113 -3.73 -3.30 -1.26
C ASP A 113 -4.09 -1.88 -0.86
N VAL A 114 -3.34 -0.91 -1.38
CA VAL A 114 -3.50 0.52 -1.07
C VAL A 114 -4.21 1.28 -2.20
N GLY A 115 -5.14 0.63 -2.87
CA GLY A 115 -5.89 1.18 -4.00
C GLY A 115 -6.91 2.27 -3.64
N THR A 116 -7.15 2.54 -2.38
CA THR A 116 -8.05 3.61 -1.90
C THR A 116 -7.36 4.49 -0.85
N ILE A 117 -7.90 5.70 -0.60
CA ILE A 117 -7.38 6.59 0.43
C ILE A 117 -7.47 5.95 1.81
N ASP A 118 -8.60 5.30 2.11
CA ASP A 118 -8.81 4.61 3.39
C ASP A 118 -7.77 3.50 3.57
N SER A 119 -7.52 2.65 2.57
CA SER A 119 -6.54 1.57 2.67
C SER A 119 -5.08 2.08 2.74
N LEU A 120 -4.77 3.21 2.09
CA LEU A 120 -3.46 3.86 2.24
C LEU A 120 -3.26 4.41 3.66
N TRP A 121 -4.28 5.08 4.19
CA TRP A 121 -4.28 5.55 5.58
C TRP A 121 -4.12 4.38 6.56
N GLU A 122 -4.93 3.32 6.43
CA GLU A 122 -4.85 2.13 7.26
C GLU A 122 -3.46 1.47 7.21
N ALA A 123 -2.84 1.36 6.01
CA ALA A 123 -1.51 0.79 5.87
C ALA A 123 -0.44 1.57 6.65
N ASN A 124 -0.61 2.90 6.78
CA ASN A 124 0.26 3.72 7.62
C ASN A 124 -0.05 3.54 9.11
N MET A 125 -1.34 3.45 9.48
CA MET A 125 -1.74 3.21 10.87
C MET A 125 -1.33 1.82 11.36
N ASP A 126 -1.31 0.81 10.48
CA ASP A 126 -0.80 -0.53 10.80
C ASP A 126 0.63 -0.49 11.35
N LEU A 127 1.46 0.47 10.92
CA LEU A 127 2.83 0.65 11.43
C LEU A 127 2.86 1.02 12.92
N LEU A 128 1.84 1.69 13.44
CA LEU A 128 1.74 2.08 14.85
C LEU A 128 1.31 0.89 15.74
N SER A 129 0.75 -0.16 15.13
CA SER A 129 0.28 -1.32 15.87
C SER A 129 1.44 -2.20 16.37
N SER A 130 1.47 -2.49 17.64
CA SER A 130 2.40 -3.48 18.24
C SER A 130 2.19 -4.91 17.74
N LYS A 131 1.09 -5.17 17.03
CA LYS A 131 0.75 -6.47 16.42
C LYS A 131 1.13 -6.55 14.96
N ASN A 132 1.74 -5.49 14.39
CA ASN A 132 2.15 -5.48 13.01
C ASN A 132 3.28 -6.48 12.77
N GLU A 133 3.12 -7.33 11.76
CA GLU A 133 4.15 -8.31 11.34
C GLU A 133 5.23 -7.66 10.44
N LEU A 134 5.03 -6.43 10.01
CA LEU A 134 6.00 -5.70 9.18
C LEU A 134 7.06 -5.03 10.04
N ASP A 135 8.26 -5.57 10.01
CA ASP A 135 9.46 -4.94 10.59
C ASP A 135 10.23 -4.19 9.49
N LEU A 136 10.11 -2.86 9.49
CA LEU A 136 10.88 -1.99 8.58
C LEU A 136 12.35 -1.87 8.99
N GLY A 137 12.69 -2.25 10.23
CA GLY A 137 14.03 -2.17 10.80
C GLY A 137 14.82 -3.48 10.73
N ASP A 138 14.30 -4.54 10.10
CA ASP A 138 14.95 -5.85 10.03
C ASP A 138 16.35 -5.74 9.40
N PRO A 139 17.45 -5.92 10.17
CA PRO A 139 18.80 -5.81 9.64
C PRO A 139 19.16 -6.95 8.70
N SER A 140 18.46 -8.08 8.78
CA SER A 140 18.68 -9.24 7.92
C SER A 140 18.12 -9.05 6.51
N TRP A 141 17.19 -8.10 6.35
CA TRP A 141 16.56 -7.80 5.07
C TRP A 141 16.36 -6.29 4.88
N LYS A 142 17.44 -5.60 4.59
CA LYS A 142 17.45 -4.16 4.40
C LYS A 142 16.63 -3.75 3.18
N ILE A 143 15.65 -2.87 3.41
CA ILE A 143 14.87 -2.24 2.35
C ILE A 143 15.66 -1.02 1.86
N TYR A 144 16.07 -1.05 0.59
CA TYR A 144 16.77 0.08 -0.04
C TYR A 144 15.76 1.09 -0.55
N THR A 145 15.99 2.36 -0.23
CA THR A 145 15.20 3.49 -0.68
C THR A 145 16.11 4.68 -0.89
N GLU A 146 15.61 5.73 -1.52
CA GLU A 146 16.30 7.02 -1.59
C GLU A 146 16.48 7.59 -0.18
N ASP A 147 17.72 7.96 0.17
CA ASP A 147 18.01 8.57 1.45
C ASP A 147 17.81 10.08 1.35
N VAL A 148 16.79 10.59 2.01
CA VAL A 148 16.54 12.02 2.09
C VAL A 148 17.42 12.59 3.18
N THR A 149 18.45 13.35 2.80
CA THR A 149 19.30 14.07 3.76
C THR A 149 18.51 15.16 4.45
N ALA A 150 18.12 14.94 5.70
CA ALA A 150 17.43 15.90 6.53
C ALA A 150 18.00 15.89 7.96
N LEU A 151 17.79 16.98 8.70
CA LEU A 151 18.14 17.03 10.13
C LEU A 151 17.27 16.04 10.92
N PRO A 152 17.72 15.59 12.10
CA PRO A 152 16.85 14.90 13.02
C PRO A 152 15.56 15.68 13.29
N GLN A 153 14.50 15.00 13.67
CA GLN A 153 13.24 15.67 14.06
C GLN A 153 13.45 16.54 15.30
N TYR A 154 12.81 17.69 15.33
CA TYR A 154 12.74 18.59 16.48
C TYR A 154 11.35 18.53 17.10
N ILE A 155 11.26 18.17 18.38
CA ILE A 155 10.02 18.17 19.18
C ILE A 155 10.20 19.20 20.29
N SER A 156 9.33 20.22 20.33
CA SER A 156 9.41 21.27 21.34
C SER A 156 9.00 20.76 22.73
N ALA A 157 9.37 21.46 23.77
CA ALA A 157 9.01 21.10 25.15
C ALA A 157 7.50 21.18 25.42
N GLU A 158 6.79 21.99 24.64
CA GLU A 158 5.33 22.19 24.75
C GLU A 158 4.53 21.20 23.90
N ALA A 159 5.19 20.39 23.07
CA ALA A 159 4.51 19.40 22.24
C ALA A 159 4.02 18.20 23.07
N ASP A 160 2.81 17.71 22.76
CA ASP A 160 2.27 16.45 23.33
C ASP A 160 2.23 15.38 22.23
N VAL A 161 3.19 14.44 22.27
CA VAL A 161 3.32 13.39 21.26
C VAL A 161 3.03 12.03 21.89
N LYS A 162 2.06 11.31 21.31
CA LYS A 162 1.68 9.97 21.76
C LYS A 162 1.39 9.08 20.57
N ASP A 163 1.97 7.87 20.56
CA ASP A 163 1.72 6.84 19.56
C ASP A 163 1.85 7.40 18.12
N ALA A 164 3.05 7.82 17.75
CA ALA A 164 3.30 8.46 16.46
C ALA A 164 4.65 8.06 15.85
N TYR A 165 4.66 7.82 14.54
CA TYR A 165 5.89 7.82 13.77
C TYR A 165 6.18 9.22 13.25
N ILE A 166 7.36 9.74 13.60
CA ILE A 166 7.83 11.07 13.19
C ILE A 166 9.17 10.89 12.51
N THR A 167 9.23 11.14 11.22
CA THR A 167 10.45 10.96 10.44
C THR A 167 11.37 12.17 10.51
N GLN A 168 12.55 12.06 9.92
CA GLN A 168 13.57 13.12 9.93
C GLN A 168 13.07 14.42 9.29
N GLY A 169 13.64 15.55 9.73
CA GLY A 169 13.30 16.89 9.24
C GLY A 169 11.99 17.46 9.76
N CYS A 170 11.22 16.70 10.55
CA CYS A 170 9.99 17.20 11.15
C CYS A 170 10.26 18.23 12.26
N VAL A 171 9.37 19.21 12.36
CA VAL A 171 9.32 20.19 13.47
C VAL A 171 7.94 20.11 14.10
N VAL A 172 7.89 19.72 15.38
CA VAL A 172 6.61 19.51 16.10
C VAL A 172 6.56 20.43 17.31
N GLN A 173 5.58 21.34 17.30
CA GLN A 173 5.32 22.29 18.40
C GLN A 173 3.90 22.16 18.97
N GLY A 174 3.10 21.24 18.43
CA GLY A 174 1.71 20.97 18.82
C GLY A 174 1.49 19.55 19.33
N GLU A 175 0.23 19.16 19.33
CA GLU A 175 -0.23 17.85 19.72
C GLU A 175 -0.22 16.88 18.52
N VAL A 176 0.36 15.68 18.68
CA VAL A 176 0.36 14.61 17.68
C VAL A 176 0.00 13.30 18.36
N LYS A 177 -1.13 12.73 17.98
CA LYS A 177 -1.65 11.47 18.52
C LYS A 177 -2.05 10.50 17.43
N HIS A 178 -1.63 9.23 17.57
CA HIS A 178 -1.95 8.11 16.68
C HIS A 178 -1.82 8.54 15.21
N SER A 179 -0.63 9.00 14.81
CA SER A 179 -0.42 9.66 13.53
C SER A 179 0.97 9.37 12.94
N VAL A 180 1.08 9.47 11.62
CA VAL A 180 2.34 9.29 10.89
C VAL A 180 2.72 10.60 10.20
N LEU A 181 3.91 11.12 10.53
CA LEU A 181 4.47 12.33 9.93
C LEU A 181 5.67 11.97 9.05
N PHE A 182 5.53 12.18 7.75
CA PHE A 182 6.61 12.00 6.79
C PHE A 182 7.63 13.14 6.83
N THR A 183 8.72 12.97 6.08
CA THR A 183 9.89 13.87 6.11
C THR A 183 9.53 15.33 5.93
N GLY A 184 10.07 16.19 6.81
CA GLY A 184 9.97 17.64 6.70
C GLY A 184 8.62 18.23 7.07
N VAL A 185 7.70 17.45 7.67
CA VAL A 185 6.42 17.96 8.17
C VAL A 185 6.62 18.97 9.28
N LYS A 186 5.84 20.05 9.26
CA LYS A 186 5.89 21.12 10.28
C LYS A 186 4.54 21.27 10.97
N ILE A 187 4.52 21.13 12.29
CA ILE A 187 3.33 21.30 13.13
C ILE A 187 3.53 22.52 14.02
N GLY A 188 2.69 23.54 13.84
CA GLY A 188 2.73 24.79 14.59
C GLY A 188 2.24 24.66 16.02
N ALA A 189 2.52 25.69 16.83
CA ALA A 189 2.12 25.75 18.23
C ALA A 189 0.60 25.61 18.38
N GLY A 190 0.15 24.79 19.35
CA GLY A 190 -1.28 24.56 19.62
C GLY A 190 -2.06 23.84 18.50
N ALA A 191 -1.41 23.47 17.40
CA ALA A 191 -2.05 22.62 16.39
C ALA A 191 -2.24 21.20 16.92
N LYS A 192 -3.26 20.48 16.38
CA LYS A 192 -3.61 19.11 16.79
C LYS A 192 -3.69 18.21 15.59
N ILE A 193 -2.93 17.11 15.62
CA ILE A 193 -2.92 16.06 14.61
C ILE A 193 -3.38 14.78 15.28
N ILE A 194 -4.50 14.22 14.83
CA ILE A 194 -5.13 13.04 15.45
C ILE A 194 -5.53 12.06 14.35
N ASP A 195 -5.19 10.77 14.51
CA ASP A 195 -5.56 9.70 13.57
C ASP A 195 -5.26 10.06 12.10
N SER A 196 -4.11 10.65 11.82
CA SER A 196 -3.84 11.26 10.52
C SER A 196 -2.47 10.89 9.96
N VAL A 197 -2.37 10.93 8.63
CA VAL A 197 -1.13 10.74 7.88
C VAL A 197 -0.79 12.03 7.15
N LEU A 198 0.37 12.60 7.42
CA LEU A 198 0.86 13.80 6.76
C LEU A 198 2.05 13.45 5.86
N MET A 199 1.86 13.63 4.55
CA MET A 199 2.85 13.33 3.53
C MET A 199 4.01 14.36 3.55
N PRO A 200 5.14 14.11 2.84
CA PRO A 200 6.34 14.91 2.94
C PRO A 200 6.10 16.42 2.77
N GLY A 201 6.74 17.22 3.64
CA GLY A 201 6.70 18.67 3.55
C GLY A 201 5.36 19.34 3.88
N ALA A 202 4.36 18.60 4.33
CA ALA A 202 3.10 19.19 4.77
C ALA A 202 3.32 20.16 5.94
N VAL A 203 2.55 21.23 5.97
CA VAL A 203 2.66 22.29 7.01
C VAL A 203 1.28 22.51 7.63
N VAL A 204 1.19 22.35 8.94
CA VAL A 204 0.02 22.67 9.73
C VAL A 204 0.33 23.88 10.60
N GLU A 205 -0.34 25.00 10.36
CA GLU A 205 -0.09 26.24 11.05
C GLU A 205 -0.69 26.24 12.48
N GLU A 206 -0.34 27.27 13.24
CA GLU A 206 -0.72 27.47 14.64
C GLU A 206 -2.23 27.25 14.88
N GLY A 207 -2.57 26.45 15.88
CA GLY A 207 -3.95 26.21 16.32
C GLY A 207 -4.84 25.43 15.34
N ALA A 208 -4.33 25.00 14.18
CA ALA A 208 -5.12 24.20 13.24
C ALA A 208 -5.32 22.78 13.75
N VAL A 209 -6.43 22.13 13.34
CA VAL A 209 -6.80 20.78 13.72
C VAL A 209 -6.90 19.89 12.48
N VAL A 210 -6.20 18.77 12.49
CA VAL A 210 -6.24 17.75 11.45
C VAL A 210 -6.60 16.42 12.09
N GLN A 211 -7.68 15.82 11.65
CA GLN A 211 -8.17 14.58 12.24
C GLN A 211 -8.73 13.63 11.17
N ARG A 212 -8.48 12.32 11.32
CA ARG A 212 -8.88 11.27 10.37
C ARG A 212 -8.65 11.68 8.92
N SER A 213 -7.44 12.15 8.61
CA SER A 213 -7.13 12.75 7.32
C SER A 213 -5.81 12.21 6.75
N LEU A 214 -5.71 12.23 5.42
CA LEU A 214 -4.46 12.09 4.69
C LEU A 214 -4.15 13.43 4.01
N VAL A 215 -3.10 14.08 4.46
CA VAL A 215 -2.64 15.37 3.90
C VAL A 215 -1.57 15.10 2.87
N ALA A 216 -1.77 15.53 1.63
CA ALA A 216 -0.84 15.30 0.53
C ALA A 216 0.44 16.13 0.65
N ASP A 217 1.43 15.82 -0.21
CA ASP A 217 2.75 16.43 -0.23
C ASP A 217 2.71 17.95 -0.31
N GLY A 218 3.48 18.61 0.57
CA GLY A 218 3.67 20.04 0.54
C GLY A 218 2.42 20.89 0.84
N ILE A 219 1.32 20.25 1.21
CA ILE A 219 0.07 20.97 1.48
C ILE A 219 0.19 21.76 2.77
N ARG A 220 -0.36 22.98 2.72
CA ARG A 220 -0.42 23.90 3.87
C ARG A 220 -1.84 24.02 4.37
N ILE A 221 -2.03 23.77 5.67
CA ILE A 221 -3.27 23.97 6.42
C ILE A 221 -3.10 25.23 7.25
N GLY A 222 -3.91 26.24 6.98
CA GLY A 222 -3.77 27.57 7.55
C GLY A 222 -4.16 27.64 9.03
N LYS A 223 -3.72 28.72 9.66
CA LYS A 223 -3.91 28.97 11.10
C LYS A 223 -5.38 28.79 11.54
N GLY A 224 -5.59 28.01 12.58
CA GLY A 224 -6.91 27.76 13.16
C GLY A 224 -7.89 26.97 12.28
N ALA A 225 -7.49 26.55 11.08
CA ALA A 225 -8.37 25.74 10.22
C ALA A 225 -8.61 24.35 10.82
N VAL A 226 -9.78 23.79 10.52
CA VAL A 226 -10.15 22.43 10.94
C VAL A 226 -10.41 21.59 9.68
N VAL A 227 -9.76 20.45 9.58
CA VAL A 227 -9.95 19.46 8.52
C VAL A 227 -10.18 18.08 9.12
N GLY A 228 -11.03 17.31 8.46
CA GLY A 228 -11.44 15.98 8.87
C GLY A 228 -12.53 15.98 9.92
N ASP A 229 -13.25 14.86 9.98
CA ASP A 229 -14.30 14.60 10.97
C ASP A 229 -13.96 13.30 11.72
N PRO A 230 -13.80 13.35 13.08
CA PRO A 230 -13.47 12.16 13.86
C PRO A 230 -14.54 11.05 13.78
N ASN A 231 -15.77 11.39 13.39
CA ASN A 231 -16.88 10.45 13.27
C ASN A 231 -17.11 9.95 11.83
N SER A 232 -16.36 10.46 10.87
CA SER A 232 -16.49 10.01 9.48
C SER A 232 -16.10 8.54 9.31
N GLU A 233 -16.84 7.80 8.49
CA GLU A 233 -16.49 6.43 8.09
C GLU A 233 -15.29 6.42 7.12
N HIS A 234 -15.08 7.51 6.36
CA HIS A 234 -14.02 7.64 5.37
C HIS A 234 -12.96 8.66 5.80
N ILE A 235 -11.75 8.44 5.31
CA ILE A 235 -10.61 9.33 5.52
C ILE A 235 -10.71 10.54 4.57
N GLU A 236 -10.54 11.74 5.12
CA GLU A 236 -10.50 12.95 4.30
C GLU A 236 -9.16 13.09 3.59
N LEU A 237 -9.19 13.21 2.26
CA LEU A 237 -8.00 13.56 1.46
C LEU A 237 -7.87 15.07 1.33
N VAL A 238 -6.84 15.64 1.94
CA VAL A 238 -6.48 17.05 1.82
C VAL A 238 -5.40 17.22 0.77
N ALA A 239 -5.81 17.43 -0.49
CA ALA A 239 -4.90 17.58 -1.64
C ALA A 239 -4.77 19.02 -2.15
N LYS A 240 -5.33 19.99 -1.42
CA LYS A 240 -5.23 21.44 -1.74
C LYS A 240 -4.99 22.25 -0.48
N ARG A 241 -4.32 23.39 -0.64
CA ARG A 241 -4.11 24.35 0.47
C ARG A 241 -5.46 24.72 1.12
N VAL A 242 -5.51 24.60 2.44
CA VAL A 242 -6.65 25.04 3.27
C VAL A 242 -6.32 26.42 3.83
N LYS A 243 -7.20 27.40 3.61
CA LYS A 243 -7.05 28.75 4.20
C LYS A 243 -7.26 28.70 5.71
N GLY A 244 -6.61 29.60 6.44
CA GLY A 244 -6.83 29.74 7.88
C GLY A 244 -8.26 30.18 8.20
N ALA A 245 -8.69 29.90 9.44
CA ALA A 245 -9.89 30.51 9.99
C ALA A 245 -9.66 32.04 10.17
N GLU A 246 -10.65 32.84 9.82
CA GLU A 246 -10.63 34.32 10.03
C GLU A 246 -10.82 34.67 11.51
#